data_6ca8ebcf87cd5ec0e566cc8b134fa553
#
_entry.id   6ca8ebcf87cd5ec0e566cc8b134fa553
#
_cell.length_a   1.000
_cell.length_b   1.000
_cell.length_c   1.000
_cell.angle_alpha   90.00
_cell.angle_beta   90.00
_cell.angle_gamma   90.00
#
_symmetry.space_group_name_H-M   'P 1'
#
loop_
_entity.id
_entity.type
_entity.pdbx_description
1 polymer ?
#
loop_
_entity_poly.entity_id
_entity_poly.type
_entity_poly.pdbx_seq_one_letter_code
_entity_poly.pdbx_strand_id
1 'polypeptide(L)'
;MTTTHFDSIIDGIKQGKIVPYLGPGVLRGVTHKESGADMPADSDSLILAMNGGKAMAPRLMYEFPRAAMDMELKKGRTFVNRFLDATYSDEQWSRALFHDWLASIKPHYVI
;
A
#
# COMPACT_ATOMS: atom_id res chain seq x y z
N MET A 1 -14.87 -26.17 4.34
CA MET A 1 -15.67 -25.14 3.69
C MET A 1 -15.08 -23.76 3.97
N THR A 2 -14.68 -23.11 2.91
CA THR A 2 -14.08 -21.78 3.02
C THR A 2 -15.02 -20.75 3.63
N THR A 3 -16.32 -20.78 3.31
CA THR A 3 -17.30 -19.83 3.82
C THR A 3 -17.36 -19.86 5.34
N THR A 4 -17.35 -21.05 5.94
CA THR A 4 -17.38 -21.21 7.41
C THR A 4 -16.13 -20.61 8.05
N HIS A 5 -14.97 -20.80 7.43
CA HIS A 5 -13.73 -20.23 7.94
C HIS A 5 -13.72 -18.70 7.84
N PHE A 6 -14.22 -18.14 6.74
CA PHE A 6 -14.32 -16.69 6.60
C PHE A 6 -15.28 -16.10 7.63
N ASP A 7 -16.44 -16.71 7.83
CA ASP A 7 -17.40 -16.24 8.81
C ASP A 7 -16.82 -16.25 10.22
N SER A 8 -16.09 -17.29 10.57
CA SER A 8 -15.42 -17.39 11.86
C SER A 8 -14.36 -16.29 12.06
N ILE A 9 -13.58 -15.99 11.03
CA ILE A 9 -12.58 -14.92 11.08
C ILE A 9 -13.26 -13.56 11.23
N ILE A 10 -14.31 -13.31 10.46
CA ILE A 10 -15.06 -12.05 10.53
C ILE A 10 -15.67 -11.86 11.91
N ASP A 11 -16.28 -12.89 12.47
CA ASP A 11 -16.84 -12.84 13.81
C ASP A 11 -15.78 -12.56 14.86
N GLY A 12 -14.60 -13.19 14.73
CA GLY A 12 -13.47 -12.93 15.60
C GLY A 12 -13.00 -11.49 15.57
N ILE A 13 -12.99 -10.89 14.38
CA ILE A 13 -12.62 -9.47 14.20
C ILE A 13 -13.66 -8.57 14.86
N LYS A 14 -14.94 -8.83 14.64
CA LYS A 14 -16.04 -8.06 15.25
C LYS A 14 -16.02 -8.11 16.76
N GLN A 15 -15.62 -9.23 17.32
CA GLN A 15 -15.55 -9.45 18.78
C GLN A 15 -14.24 -8.95 19.40
N GLY A 16 -13.30 -8.47 18.60
CA GLY A 16 -12.02 -8.01 19.08
C GLY A 16 -11.03 -9.12 19.44
N LYS A 17 -11.35 -10.38 19.06
CA LYS A 17 -10.48 -11.53 19.30
C LYS A 17 -9.41 -11.71 18.24
N ILE A 18 -9.66 -11.21 17.04
CA ILE A 18 -8.75 -11.26 15.91
C ILE A 18 -8.46 -9.83 15.47
N VAL A 19 -7.17 -9.53 15.32
CA VAL A 19 -6.73 -8.19 14.87
C VAL A 19 -6.18 -8.32 13.45
N PRO A 20 -6.77 -7.63 12.46
CA PRO A 20 -6.23 -7.64 11.11
C PRO A 20 -4.84 -6.99 11.07
N TYR A 21 -3.89 -7.67 10.44
CA TYR A 21 -2.57 -7.13 10.14
C TYR A 21 -2.51 -6.87 8.64
N LEU A 22 -2.41 -5.58 8.26
CA LEU A 22 -2.53 -5.18 6.88
C LEU A 22 -1.15 -4.87 6.28
N GLY A 23 -0.88 -5.45 5.12
CA GLY A 23 0.31 -5.12 4.36
C GLY A 23 0.00 -4.08 3.29
N PRO A 24 1.00 -3.69 2.48
CA PRO A 24 0.82 -2.66 1.44
C PRO A 24 -0.18 -3.07 0.36
N GLY A 25 -0.47 -4.37 0.21
CA GLY A 25 -1.47 -4.85 -0.74
C GLY A 25 -2.87 -4.30 -0.51
N VAL A 26 -3.17 -3.74 0.67
CA VAL A 26 -4.47 -3.10 0.94
C VAL A 26 -4.67 -1.84 0.11
N LEU A 27 -3.61 -1.29 -0.46
CA LEU A 27 -3.70 -0.12 -1.33
C LEU A 27 -4.07 -0.45 -2.77
N ARG A 28 -4.16 -1.73 -3.11
CA ARG A 28 -4.59 -2.15 -4.44
C ARG A 28 -6.02 -1.70 -4.69
N GLY A 29 -6.27 -1.18 -5.89
CA GLY A 29 -7.57 -0.64 -6.23
C GLY A 29 -7.80 0.80 -5.81
N VAL A 30 -6.88 1.40 -5.07
CA VAL A 30 -6.92 2.84 -4.76
C VAL A 30 -6.46 3.60 -6.02
N THR A 31 -7.28 4.54 -6.46
CA THR A 31 -6.97 5.34 -7.65
C THR A 31 -7.04 6.82 -7.36
N HIS A 32 -6.31 7.60 -8.13
CA HIS A 32 -6.32 9.06 -8.00
C HIS A 32 -7.63 9.62 -8.56
N LYS A 33 -8.27 10.51 -7.82
CA LYS A 33 -9.57 11.07 -8.19
C LYS A 33 -9.54 11.88 -9.49
N GLU A 34 -8.42 12.55 -9.76
CA GLU A 34 -8.31 13.38 -10.96
C GLU A 34 -7.76 12.61 -12.16
N SER A 35 -6.69 11.86 -11.98
CA SER A 35 -5.99 11.20 -13.09
C SER A 35 -6.44 9.76 -13.33
N GLY A 36 -7.07 9.10 -12.34
CA GLY A 36 -7.41 7.69 -12.42
C GLY A 36 -6.20 6.77 -12.27
N ALA A 37 -5.02 7.31 -11.98
CA ALA A 37 -3.81 6.52 -11.82
C ALA A 37 -3.88 5.65 -10.56
N ASP A 38 -3.31 4.44 -10.64
CA ASP A 38 -3.26 3.53 -9.50
C ASP A 38 -2.24 4.01 -8.46
N MET A 39 -2.61 3.86 -7.18
CA MET A 39 -1.64 4.10 -6.10
C MET A 39 -0.62 2.96 -6.08
N PRO A 40 0.68 3.26 -5.94
CA PRO A 40 1.67 2.20 -5.79
C PRO A 40 1.37 1.33 -4.57
N ALA A 41 1.11 0.04 -4.81
CA ALA A 41 0.67 -0.89 -3.77
C ALA A 41 1.67 -2.03 -3.51
N ASP A 42 2.72 -2.14 -4.30
CA ASP A 42 3.77 -3.13 -4.12
C ASP A 42 5.15 -2.51 -4.40
N SER A 43 6.21 -3.28 -4.12
CA SER A 43 7.57 -2.77 -4.29
C SER A 43 7.85 -2.37 -5.74
N ASP A 44 7.42 -3.18 -6.70
CA ASP A 44 7.69 -2.90 -8.11
C ASP A 44 7.07 -1.59 -8.56
N SER A 45 5.79 -1.39 -8.31
CA SER A 45 5.11 -0.17 -8.72
C SER A 45 5.64 1.06 -8.01
N LEU A 46 6.02 0.92 -6.74
CA LEU A 46 6.59 2.04 -5.97
C LEU A 46 7.98 2.41 -6.48
N ILE A 47 8.81 1.42 -6.80
CA ILE A 47 10.14 1.67 -7.37
C ILE A 47 10.04 2.34 -8.74
N LEU A 48 9.14 1.86 -9.59
CA LEU A 48 8.91 2.48 -10.90
C LEU A 48 8.46 3.93 -10.76
N ALA A 49 7.54 4.20 -9.84
CA ALA A 49 7.07 5.57 -9.61
C ALA A 49 8.21 6.47 -9.12
N MET A 50 9.04 5.99 -8.21
CA MET A 50 10.17 6.74 -7.69
C MET A 50 11.20 7.04 -8.78
N ASN A 51 11.38 6.14 -9.72
CA ASN A 51 12.39 6.24 -10.79
C ASN A 51 11.80 6.77 -12.11
N GLY A 52 10.71 7.52 -12.04
CA GLY A 52 10.14 8.17 -13.22
C GLY A 52 9.53 7.22 -14.24
N GLY A 53 9.06 6.05 -13.82
CA GLY A 53 8.46 5.05 -14.69
C GLY A 53 9.46 4.08 -15.29
N LYS A 54 10.75 4.18 -14.93
CA LYS A 54 11.80 3.32 -15.47
C LYS A 54 12.23 2.28 -14.44
N ALA A 55 12.42 1.04 -14.89
CA ALA A 55 12.92 -0.02 -14.03
C ALA A 55 14.38 0.23 -13.65
N MET A 56 14.73 -0.14 -12.42
CA MET A 56 16.11 -0.18 -11.97
C MET A 56 16.75 -1.52 -12.33
N ALA A 57 18.03 -1.71 -11.97
CA ALA A 57 18.68 -3.00 -12.12
C ALA A 57 17.85 -4.10 -11.45
N PRO A 58 17.77 -5.32 -12.00
CA PRO A 58 16.89 -6.37 -11.46
C PRO A 58 17.05 -6.61 -9.97
N ARG A 59 18.28 -6.57 -9.46
CA ARG A 59 18.54 -6.79 -8.03
C ARG A 59 17.92 -5.73 -7.13
N LEU A 60 17.68 -4.52 -7.67
CA LEU A 60 17.07 -3.43 -6.91
C LEU A 60 15.56 -3.45 -6.95
N MET A 61 14.97 -4.24 -7.85
CA MET A 61 13.52 -4.32 -8.00
C MET A 61 12.87 -5.28 -7.00
N TYR A 62 13.65 -6.03 -6.22
CA TYR A 62 13.08 -7.00 -5.28
C TYR A 62 12.43 -6.36 -4.06
N GLU A 63 13.03 -5.29 -3.56
CA GLU A 63 12.51 -4.67 -2.35
C GLU A 63 12.77 -3.16 -2.37
N PHE A 64 11.75 -2.43 -1.94
CA PHE A 64 11.81 -0.97 -1.97
C PHE A 64 12.96 -0.38 -1.16
N PRO A 65 13.31 -0.86 0.06
CA PRO A 65 14.40 -0.26 0.82
C PRO A 65 15.74 -0.21 0.08
N ARG A 66 16.05 -1.24 -0.70
CA ARG A 66 17.29 -1.24 -1.49
C ARG A 66 17.26 -0.23 -2.62
N ALA A 67 16.13 -0.15 -3.32
CA ALA A 67 15.96 0.83 -4.38
C ALA A 67 16.00 2.26 -3.82
N ALA A 68 15.38 2.49 -2.68
CA ALA A 68 15.40 3.78 -2.02
C ALA A 68 16.81 4.19 -1.61
N MET A 69 17.61 3.24 -1.10
CA MET A 69 19.00 3.51 -0.75
C MET A 69 19.83 3.90 -1.98
N ASP A 70 19.65 3.19 -3.09
CA ASP A 70 20.32 3.52 -4.34
C ASP A 70 19.95 4.93 -4.82
N MET A 71 18.67 5.27 -4.76
CA MET A 71 18.18 6.58 -5.15
C MET A 71 18.69 7.67 -4.20
N GLU A 72 18.78 7.39 -2.90
CA GLU A 72 19.33 8.32 -1.91
C GLU A 72 20.79 8.64 -2.19
N LEU A 73 21.58 7.63 -2.59
CA LEU A 73 22.97 7.83 -2.95
C LEU A 73 23.13 8.67 -4.22
N LYS A 74 22.22 8.54 -5.18
CA LYS A 74 22.28 9.25 -6.44
C LYS A 74 21.67 10.65 -6.37
N LYS A 75 20.56 10.82 -5.66
CA LYS A 75 19.78 12.07 -5.66
C LYS A 75 19.55 12.67 -4.29
N GLY A 76 20.01 12.01 -3.22
CA GLY A 76 19.88 12.49 -1.85
C GLY A 76 18.62 12.05 -1.15
N ARG A 77 18.67 12.07 0.19
CA ARG A 77 17.54 11.67 1.04
C ARG A 77 16.30 12.56 0.83
N THR A 78 16.51 13.84 0.60
CA THR A 78 15.40 14.78 0.40
C THR A 78 14.55 14.38 -0.79
N PHE A 79 15.18 13.88 -1.87
CA PHE A 79 14.43 13.40 -3.03
C PHE A 79 13.49 12.26 -2.67
N VAL A 80 14.00 11.25 -1.95
CA VAL A 80 13.19 10.09 -1.54
C VAL A 80 12.06 10.52 -0.61
N ASN A 81 12.35 11.37 0.38
CA ASN A 81 11.35 11.86 1.31
C ASN A 81 10.24 12.65 0.60
N ARG A 82 10.61 13.52 -0.32
CA ARG A 82 9.63 14.28 -1.11
C ARG A 82 8.77 13.38 -1.99
N PHE A 83 9.38 12.37 -2.57
CA PHE A 83 8.63 11.41 -3.38
C PHE A 83 7.58 10.68 -2.55
N LEU A 84 7.97 10.14 -1.38
CA LEU A 84 7.04 9.42 -0.51
C LEU A 84 5.95 10.35 0.00
N ASP A 85 6.31 11.55 0.40
CA ASP A 85 5.36 12.54 0.88
C ASP A 85 4.36 12.92 -0.21
N ALA A 86 4.84 13.25 -1.40
CA ALA A 86 3.95 13.61 -2.51
C ALA A 86 3.04 12.47 -2.91
N THR A 87 3.52 11.22 -2.83
CA THR A 87 2.74 10.05 -3.22
C THR A 87 1.64 9.73 -2.21
N TYR A 88 1.96 9.72 -0.91
CA TYR A 88 1.04 9.19 0.11
C TYR A 88 0.33 10.25 0.94
N SER A 89 0.77 11.50 0.91
CA SER A 89 0.10 12.58 1.62
C SER A 89 -0.97 13.28 0.79
N ASP A 90 -1.10 12.92 -0.47
CA ASP A 90 -2.13 13.49 -1.35
C ASP A 90 -3.52 13.00 -0.90
N GLU A 91 -4.44 13.94 -0.68
CA GLU A 91 -5.80 13.62 -0.26
C GLU A 91 -6.71 13.24 -1.43
N GLN A 92 -6.19 13.24 -2.66
CA GLN A 92 -6.96 12.95 -3.87
C GLN A 92 -7.05 11.46 -4.21
N TRP A 93 -6.64 10.57 -3.31
CA TRP A 93 -6.79 9.14 -3.48
C TRP A 93 -8.19 8.67 -3.09
N SER A 94 -8.78 7.81 -3.91
CA SER A 94 -10.09 7.21 -3.63
C SER A 94 -9.91 5.90 -2.87
N ARG A 95 -10.87 5.60 -1.98
CA ARG A 95 -10.84 4.32 -1.28
C ARG A 95 -11.10 3.16 -2.25
N ALA A 96 -10.51 2.00 -1.95
CA ALA A 96 -10.82 0.75 -2.63
C ALA A 96 -11.98 0.04 -1.92
N LEU A 97 -12.59 -0.93 -2.59
CA LEU A 97 -13.67 -1.74 -2.02
C LEU A 97 -13.26 -2.43 -0.73
N PHE A 98 -12.00 -2.85 -0.63
CA PHE A 98 -11.48 -3.47 0.59
C PHE A 98 -11.64 -2.56 1.81
N HIS A 99 -11.37 -1.28 1.66
CA HIS A 99 -11.47 -0.33 2.77
C HIS A 99 -12.91 -0.19 3.25
N ASP A 100 -13.86 -0.13 2.33
CA ASP A 100 -15.27 -0.06 2.69
C ASP A 100 -15.74 -1.34 3.37
N TRP A 101 -15.30 -2.49 2.88
CA TRP A 101 -15.60 -3.78 3.50
C TRP A 101 -15.04 -3.86 4.92
N LEU A 102 -13.77 -3.48 5.10
CA LEU A 102 -13.13 -3.51 6.41
C LEU A 102 -13.84 -2.60 7.40
N ALA A 103 -14.22 -1.40 6.96
CA ALA A 103 -14.97 -0.46 7.80
C ALA A 103 -16.34 -1.03 8.18
N SER A 104 -16.97 -1.80 7.30
CA SER A 104 -18.29 -2.38 7.56
C SER A 104 -18.29 -3.42 8.68
N ILE A 105 -17.18 -4.14 8.87
CA ILE A 105 -17.08 -5.12 9.94
C ILE A 105 -16.62 -4.53 11.27
N LYS A 106 -16.25 -3.25 11.29
CA LYS A 106 -15.91 -2.48 12.50
C LYS A 106 -14.91 -3.19 13.40
N PRO A 107 -13.67 -3.43 12.92
CA PRO A 107 -12.66 -4.06 13.77
C PRO A 107 -12.32 -3.15 14.95
N HIS A 108 -12.00 -3.76 16.09
CA HIS A 108 -11.58 -3.00 17.27
C HIS A 108 -10.22 -2.37 17.05
N TYR A 109 -9.32 -3.09 16.40
CA TYR A 109 -7.96 -2.63 16.08
C TYR A 109 -7.56 -3.14 14.70
N VAL A 110 -6.66 -2.39 14.06
CA VAL A 110 -6.04 -2.76 12.79
C VAL A 110 -4.55 -2.43 12.89
N ILE A 111 -3.70 -3.31 12.41
CA ILE A 111 -2.25 -3.07 12.35
C ILE A 111 -1.81 -2.93 10.90
#